data_04ee26eacf2a22bac7bcc4ebb18e403c
#
_entry.id   04ee26eacf2a22bac7bcc4ebb18e403c
#
_cell.length_a   1.000
_cell.length_b   1.000
_cell.length_c   1.000
_cell.angle_alpha   90.00
_cell.angle_beta   90.00
_cell.angle_gamma   90.00
#
_symmetry.space_group_name_H-M   'P 1'
#
loop_
_entity.id
_entity.type
_entity.pdbx_description
1 polymer ?
#
loop_
_entity_poly.entity_id
_entity_poly.type
_entity_poly.pdbx_seq_one_letter_code
_entity_poly.pdbx_strand_id
1 'polypeptide(L)'
;MNDNKIYIVLCNKIIANVFDSSEKAFNSLPQKDEFTEVSQSVRTEDGEETIIPTADNFYLSTPIYVHVAEHTEDVMGFQVECQEETFVYEIKEFKVK
;
A
#
# COMPACT_ATOMS: atom_id res chain seq x y z
N MET A 1 24.17 16.32 -11.27
CA MET A 1 23.24 15.83 -12.29
C MET A 1 22.09 15.06 -11.63
N ASN A 2 20.87 15.45 -11.90
CA ASN A 2 19.74 14.82 -11.25
C ASN A 2 19.39 13.51 -11.93
N ASP A 3 19.35 12.46 -11.14
CA ASP A 3 18.79 11.18 -11.61
C ASP A 3 17.30 11.31 -11.70
N ASN A 4 16.77 11.25 -12.91
CA ASN A 4 15.33 11.25 -13.09
C ASN A 4 14.79 9.88 -12.74
N LYS A 5 14.08 9.82 -11.63
CA LYS A 5 13.45 8.59 -11.16
C LYS A 5 11.96 8.76 -11.11
N ILE A 6 11.25 7.72 -11.41
CA ILE A 6 9.81 7.66 -11.25
C ILE A 6 9.47 6.51 -10.31
N TYR A 7 8.36 6.66 -9.63
CA TYR A 7 7.87 5.68 -8.66
C TYR A 7 6.47 5.28 -9.07
N ILE A 8 6.33 4.01 -9.39
CA ILE A 8 5.06 3.46 -9.88
C ILE A 8 4.37 2.73 -8.73
N VAL A 9 3.15 3.16 -8.42
CA VAL A 9 2.32 2.51 -7.41
C VAL A 9 1.43 1.50 -8.10
N LEU A 10 1.54 0.24 -7.68
CA LEU A 10 0.73 -0.86 -8.18
C LEU A 10 -0.25 -1.28 -7.10
N CYS A 11 -1.51 -1.48 -7.48
CA CYS A 11 -2.53 -2.04 -6.62
C CYS A 11 -2.96 -3.37 -7.22
N ASN A 12 -2.74 -4.46 -6.49
CA ASN A 12 -3.02 -5.81 -6.99
C ASN A 12 -2.39 -6.05 -8.37
N LYS A 13 -1.16 -5.57 -8.54
CA LYS A 13 -0.33 -5.68 -9.76
C LYS A 13 -0.81 -4.85 -10.94
N ILE A 14 -1.76 -3.95 -10.72
CA ILE A 14 -2.24 -3.01 -11.73
C ILE A 14 -1.72 -1.62 -11.39
N ILE A 15 -1.19 -0.93 -12.39
CA ILE A 15 -0.67 0.43 -12.18
C ILE A 15 -1.80 1.36 -11.73
N ALA A 16 -1.67 1.87 -10.50
CA ALA A 16 -2.64 2.80 -9.94
C ALA A 16 -2.22 4.25 -10.14
N ASN A 17 -0.92 4.54 -10.02
CA ASN A 17 -0.42 5.91 -10.15
C ASN A 17 1.08 5.93 -10.40
N VAL A 18 1.59 7.10 -10.80
CA VAL A 18 3.02 7.32 -11.03
C VAL A 18 3.40 8.66 -10.39
N PHE A 19 4.52 8.66 -9.69
CA PHE A 19 5.00 9.84 -8.97
C PHE A 19 6.47 10.10 -9.27
N ASP A 20 6.92 11.31 -8.96
CA ASP A 20 8.32 11.72 -9.13
C ASP A 20 9.15 11.58 -7.84
N SER A 21 8.53 11.18 -6.73
CA SER A 21 9.23 10.92 -5.49
C SER A 21 8.61 9.74 -4.75
N SER A 22 9.44 9.03 -3.99
CA SER A 22 9.00 7.89 -3.19
C SER A 22 8.05 8.32 -2.08
N GLU A 23 8.31 9.49 -1.50
CA GLU A 23 7.45 10.04 -0.45
C GLU A 23 6.04 10.32 -0.96
N LYS A 24 5.92 10.95 -2.12
CA LYS A 24 4.62 11.20 -2.73
C LYS A 24 3.89 9.90 -3.04
N ALA A 25 4.62 8.92 -3.57
CA ALA A 25 4.06 7.61 -3.87
C ALA A 25 3.52 6.94 -2.61
N PHE A 26 4.31 6.95 -1.55
CA PHE A 26 3.89 6.35 -0.27
C PHE A 26 2.66 7.06 0.30
N ASN A 27 2.67 8.40 0.28
CA ASN A 27 1.57 9.18 0.84
C ASN A 27 0.26 9.05 0.04
N SER A 28 0.33 8.54 -1.19
CA SER A 28 -0.87 8.28 -1.99
C SER A 28 -1.60 7.00 -1.58
N LEU A 29 -0.94 6.14 -0.80
CA LEU A 29 -1.55 4.89 -0.35
C LEU A 29 -2.71 5.17 0.60
N PRO A 30 -3.71 4.26 0.64
CA PRO A 30 -4.81 4.41 1.58
C PRO A 30 -4.30 4.54 3.01
N GLN A 31 -4.85 5.50 3.74
CA GLN A 31 -4.45 5.75 5.11
C GLN A 31 -5.34 4.96 6.07
N LYS A 32 -4.87 4.85 7.31
CA LYS A 32 -5.52 4.08 8.35
C LYS A 32 -6.98 4.46 8.59
N ASP A 33 -7.37 5.70 8.27
CA ASP A 33 -8.75 6.16 8.43
C ASP A 33 -9.74 5.42 7.52
N GLU A 34 -9.25 4.90 6.41
CA GLU A 34 -10.07 4.17 5.44
C GLU A 34 -9.98 2.65 5.62
N PHE A 35 -8.89 2.18 6.22
CA PHE A 35 -8.61 0.75 6.32
C PHE A 35 -8.21 0.38 7.75
N THR A 36 -8.54 -0.84 8.13
CA THR A 36 -8.29 -1.32 9.48
C THR A 36 -6.82 -1.54 9.79
N GLU A 37 -6.10 -2.03 8.82
CA GLU A 37 -4.71 -2.40 9.04
C GLU A 37 -3.86 -2.15 7.80
N VAL A 38 -2.69 -1.60 8.01
CA VAL A 38 -1.68 -1.44 6.96
C VAL A 38 -0.41 -2.10 7.49
N SER A 39 0.15 -3.02 6.73
CA SER A 39 1.36 -3.73 7.15
C SER A 39 2.28 -3.98 5.98
N GLN A 40 3.55 -4.23 6.27
CA GLN A 40 4.55 -4.61 5.29
C GLN A 40 5.38 -5.75 5.85
N SER A 41 5.44 -6.85 5.11
CA SER A 41 6.26 -7.99 5.50
C SER A 41 7.64 -7.86 4.88
N VAL A 42 8.66 -7.86 5.73
CA VAL A 42 10.05 -7.73 5.31
C VAL A 42 10.79 -8.99 5.72
N ARG A 43 11.57 -9.54 4.81
CA ARG A 43 12.39 -10.71 5.11
C ARG A 43 13.68 -10.28 5.80
N THR A 44 13.92 -10.81 6.99
CA THR A 44 15.12 -10.56 7.77
C THR A 44 15.90 -11.87 7.94
N GLU A 45 17.09 -11.80 8.55
CA GLU A 45 17.90 -12.99 8.82
C GLU A 45 17.18 -13.99 9.73
N ASP A 46 16.33 -13.51 10.62
CA ASP A 46 15.58 -14.33 11.58
C ASP A 46 14.24 -14.83 11.03
N GLY A 47 13.89 -14.46 9.79
CA GLY A 47 12.62 -14.83 9.17
C GLY A 47 11.89 -13.64 8.60
N GLU A 48 10.57 -13.68 8.62
CA GLU A 48 9.75 -12.57 8.16
C GLU A 48 9.32 -11.71 9.34
N GLU A 49 9.47 -10.41 9.18
CA GLU A 49 9.03 -9.44 10.15
C GLU A 49 7.96 -8.56 9.53
N THR A 50 6.88 -8.32 10.29
CA THR A 50 5.81 -7.42 9.86
C THR A 50 6.02 -6.06 10.50
N ILE A 51 6.05 -5.02 9.68
CA ILE A 51 6.21 -3.64 10.17
C ILE A 51 5.04 -2.80 9.70
N ILE A 52 4.79 -1.71 10.42
CA ILE A 52 3.83 -0.69 9.96
C ILE A 52 4.64 0.33 9.16
N PRO A 53 4.45 0.42 7.84
CA PRO A 53 5.26 1.31 7.03
C PRO A 53 4.91 2.78 7.26
N THR A 54 5.94 3.61 7.19
CA THR A 54 5.81 5.06 7.18
C THR A 54 6.61 5.58 5.98
N ALA A 55 6.48 6.87 5.69
CA ALA A 55 7.25 7.46 4.59
C ALA A 55 8.77 7.32 4.79
N ASP A 56 9.20 7.15 6.03
CA ASP A 56 10.63 7.05 6.36
C ASP A 56 11.13 5.61 6.42
N ASN A 57 10.27 4.64 6.64
CA ASN A 57 10.71 3.25 6.87
C ASN A 57 10.12 2.21 5.93
N PHE A 58 9.39 2.61 4.89
CA PHE A 58 8.90 1.62 3.96
C PHE A 58 10.00 1.19 2.98
N TYR A 59 9.85 -0.01 2.45
CA TYR A 59 10.83 -0.60 1.54
C TYR A 59 10.26 -0.68 0.14
N LEU A 60 10.99 -0.12 -0.81
CA LEU A 60 10.60 -0.15 -2.22
C LEU A 60 10.55 -1.60 -2.72
N SER A 61 9.58 -1.88 -3.56
CA SER A 61 9.34 -3.20 -4.17
C SER A 61 8.93 -4.29 -3.18
N THR A 62 8.79 -3.95 -1.90
CA THR A 62 8.26 -4.89 -0.91
C THR A 62 6.75 -4.70 -0.82
N PRO A 63 5.95 -5.76 -0.87
CA PRO A 63 4.50 -5.63 -0.82
C PRO A 63 4.01 -4.94 0.44
N ILE A 64 3.06 -4.04 0.29
CA ILE A 64 2.38 -3.37 1.39
C ILE A 64 0.95 -3.88 1.39
N TYR A 65 0.55 -4.50 2.50
CA TYR A 65 -0.79 -5.05 2.64
C TYR A 65 -1.69 -4.06 3.36
N VAL A 66 -2.81 -3.74 2.73
CA VAL A 66 -3.82 -2.86 3.31
C VAL A 66 -5.08 -3.69 3.50
N HIS A 67 -5.48 -3.88 4.73
CA HIS A 67 -6.58 -4.74 5.10
C HIS A 67 -7.81 -3.91 5.50
N VAL A 68 -8.95 -4.24 4.89
CA VAL A 68 -10.23 -3.61 5.22
C VAL A 68 -11.05 -4.61 6.03
N ALA A 69 -11.35 -4.23 7.26
CA ALA A 69 -12.15 -5.10 8.14
C ALA A 69 -13.61 -5.15 7.70
N GLU A 70 -14.30 -6.16 8.21
CA GLU A 70 -15.73 -6.26 8.02
C GLU A 70 -16.45 -5.03 8.54
N HIS A 71 -17.42 -4.57 7.77
CA HIS A 71 -18.31 -3.49 8.19
C HIS A 71 -19.71 -3.78 7.71
N THR A 72 -20.69 -3.19 8.36
CA THR A 72 -22.08 -3.31 7.94
C THR A 72 -22.52 -2.04 7.24
N GLU A 73 -23.24 -2.21 6.15
CA GLU A 73 -23.84 -1.08 5.43
C GLU A 73 -25.36 -1.26 5.39
N ASP A 74 -26.08 -0.14 5.51
CA ASP A 74 -27.52 -0.14 5.32
C ASP A 74 -27.82 0.00 3.84
N VAL A 75 -28.38 -1.06 3.26
CA VAL A 75 -28.79 -1.05 1.86
C VAL A 75 -30.30 -1.27 1.83
N MET A 76 -31.04 -0.26 1.40
CA MET A 76 -32.51 -0.29 1.28
C MET A 76 -33.21 -0.76 2.56
N GLY A 77 -32.71 -0.33 3.72
CA GLY A 77 -33.30 -0.68 5.02
C GLY A 77 -32.81 -1.99 5.60
N PHE A 78 -31.91 -2.68 4.90
CA PHE A 78 -31.31 -3.94 5.37
C PHE A 78 -29.85 -3.72 5.70
N GLN A 79 -29.40 -4.37 6.76
CA GLN A 79 -27.97 -4.38 7.09
C GLN A 79 -27.28 -5.47 6.30
N VAL A 80 -26.30 -5.09 5.50
CA VAL A 80 -25.50 -6.01 4.70
C VAL A 80 -24.10 -6.07 5.28
N GLU A 81 -23.62 -7.27 5.57
CA GLU A 81 -22.25 -7.47 6.01
C GLU A 81 -21.32 -7.47 4.81
N CYS A 82 -20.34 -6.56 4.84
CA CYS A 82 -19.30 -6.51 3.83
C CYS A 82 -18.07 -7.26 4.36
N GLN A 83 -17.55 -8.17 3.56
CA GLN A 83 -16.43 -9.02 3.97
C GLN A 83 -15.10 -8.26 3.96
N GLU A 84 -14.15 -8.79 4.70
CA GLU A 84 -12.78 -8.27 4.72
C GLU A 84 -12.13 -8.40 3.35
N GLU A 85 -11.43 -7.35 2.95
CA GLU A 85 -10.64 -7.36 1.72
C GLU A 85 -9.21 -6.96 2.04
N THR A 86 -8.26 -7.57 1.33
CA THR A 86 -6.85 -7.20 1.44
C THR A 86 -6.38 -6.72 0.08
N PHE A 87 -5.86 -5.49 0.06
CA PHE A 87 -5.24 -4.93 -1.13
C PHE A 87 -3.74 -5.01 -0.99
N VAL A 88 -3.05 -5.38 -2.07
CA VAL A 88 -1.60 -5.47 -2.09
C VAL A 88 -1.07 -4.33 -2.94
N TYR A 89 -0.36 -3.41 -2.29
CA TYR A 89 0.28 -2.28 -2.97
C TYR A 89 1.77 -2.52 -3.08
N GLU A 90 2.34 -2.05 -4.16
CA GLU A 90 3.78 -2.09 -4.37
C GLU A 90 4.21 -0.74 -4.93
N ILE A 91 5.36 -0.26 -4.48
CA ILE A 91 5.96 0.97 -5.03
C ILE A 91 7.29 0.56 -5.65
N LYS A 92 7.39 0.71 -6.96
CA LYS A 92 8.60 0.35 -7.70
C LYS A 92 9.30 1.59 -8.21
N GLU A 93 10.61 1.62 -8.03
CA GLU A 93 11.46 2.69 -8.51
C GLU A 93 11.99 2.35 -9.89
N PHE A 94 11.88 3.29 -10.81
CA PHE A 94 12.45 3.17 -12.15
C PHE A 94 13.27 4.40 -12.46
N LYS A 95 14.39 4.18 -13.08
CA LYS A 95 15.27 5.25 -13.51
C LYS A 95 14.92 5.61 -14.95
N VAL A 96 14.67 6.89 -15.19
CA VAL A 96 14.38 7.42 -16.52
C VAL A 96 15.67 7.93 -17.15
N LYS A 97 15.95 7.45 -18.31
CA LYS A 97 17.12 7.91 -19.07
C LYS A 97 16.82 9.17 -19.87
#